data_be9af29328fc8ccd3c414125acda4373
#
_entry.id   be9af29328fc8ccd3c414125acda4373
#
_cell.length_a   1.000
_cell.length_b   1.000
_cell.length_c   1.000
_cell.angle_alpha   90.00
_cell.angle_beta   90.00
_cell.angle_gamma   90.00
#
_symmetry.space_group_name_H-M   'P 1'
#
loop_
_entity.id
_entity.type
_entity.pdbx_description
1 polymer ?
#
loop_
_entity_poly.entity_id
_entity_poly.type
_entity_poly.pdbx_seq_one_letter_code
_entity_poly.pdbx_strand_id
1 'polypeptide(L)'
;MPVKQITVFNLTICYFQVLQLQLKHEGGAEVNEIPERTRLLRNLKDAGFDEATIQKYMELQKAGRRQEQYRLLALHRAVLLDQVHTNQHMIDCLDYLVYTMKK
;
A
#
# COMPACT_ATOMS: atom_id res chain seq x y z
N MET A 1 3.38 21.25 15.60
CA MET A 1 2.62 20.41 15.40
C MET A 1 2.74 18.98 15.75
N PRO A 2 2.64 18.73 17.03
CA PRO A 2 2.70 17.36 17.51
C PRO A 2 1.65 16.48 16.86
N VAL A 3 0.49 17.03 16.60
CA VAL A 3 -0.57 16.23 16.00
C VAL A 3 -0.16 15.71 14.65
N LYS A 4 0.46 16.56 13.87
CA LYS A 4 0.88 16.17 12.55
C LYS A 4 1.90 15.06 12.61
N GLN A 5 2.85 15.19 13.51
CA GLN A 5 3.87 14.18 13.64
C GLN A 5 3.30 12.87 14.12
N ILE A 6 2.36 12.94 15.03
CA ILE A 6 1.75 11.74 15.54
C ILE A 6 1.02 11.02 14.44
N THR A 7 0.35 11.77 13.58
CA THR A 7 -0.40 11.15 12.50
C THR A 7 0.54 10.43 11.54
N VAL A 8 1.64 11.07 11.21
CA VAL A 8 2.59 10.46 10.30
C VAL A 8 3.16 9.20 10.93
N PHE A 9 3.45 9.27 12.21
CA PHE A 9 4.00 8.14 12.91
C PHE A 9 3.01 6.98 12.89
N ASN A 10 1.74 7.27 13.10
CA ASN A 10 0.72 6.23 13.10
C ASN A 10 0.62 5.56 11.74
N LEU A 11 0.71 6.33 10.69
CA LEU A 11 0.67 5.77 9.36
C LEU A 11 1.85 4.85 9.12
N THR A 12 2.99 5.24 9.60
CA THR A 12 4.17 4.42 9.45
C THR A 12 4.01 3.11 10.20
N ILE A 13 3.46 3.19 11.40
CA ILE A 13 3.24 2.00 12.18
C ILE A 13 2.24 1.08 11.53
N CYS A 14 1.18 1.64 10.98
CA CYS A 14 0.19 0.83 10.29
C CYS A 14 0.80 0.11 9.12
N TYR A 15 1.61 0.83 8.38
CA TYR A 15 2.26 0.25 7.23
C TYR A 15 3.18 -0.90 7.66
N PHE A 16 3.89 -0.66 8.74
CA PHE A 16 4.79 -1.68 9.26
C PHE A 16 4.01 -2.91 9.71
N GLN A 17 2.87 -2.69 10.33
CA GLN A 17 2.05 -3.80 10.78
C GLN A 17 1.53 -4.61 9.63
N VAL A 18 1.16 -3.94 8.57
CA VAL A 18 0.70 -4.63 7.38
C VAL A 18 1.80 -5.53 6.84
N LEU A 19 3.02 -5.01 6.83
CA LEU A 19 4.14 -5.81 6.37
C LEU A 19 4.34 -7.02 7.27
N GLN A 20 4.22 -6.81 8.56
CA GLN A 20 4.37 -7.90 9.50
C GLN A 20 3.31 -8.97 9.29
N LEU A 21 2.11 -8.55 9.04
CA LEU A 21 1.04 -9.49 8.80
C LEU A 21 1.33 -10.31 7.55
N GLN A 22 1.87 -9.67 6.55
CA GLN A 22 2.20 -10.39 5.34
C GLN A 22 3.27 -11.42 5.59
N LEU A 23 4.27 -11.05 6.35
CA LEU A 23 5.32 -11.98 6.66
C LEU A 23 4.80 -13.15 7.44
N LYS A 24 3.94 -12.85 8.40
CA LYS A 24 3.36 -13.88 9.21
C LYS A 24 2.55 -14.81 8.34
N HIS A 25 1.81 -14.23 7.45
CA HIS A 25 0.97 -15.00 6.57
C HIS A 25 1.83 -15.94 5.73
N GLU A 26 2.92 -15.44 5.25
CA GLU A 26 3.78 -16.26 4.45
C GLU A 26 4.36 -17.37 5.27
N GLY A 27 4.67 -17.08 6.49
CA GLY A 27 5.23 -18.09 7.33
C GLY A 27 4.25 -19.21 7.56
N GLY A 28 3.01 -18.84 7.79
CA GLY A 28 2.04 -19.85 8.10
C GLY A 28 1.73 -20.63 6.90
N ALA A 29 2.25 -20.18 5.95
CA ALA A 29 1.90 -20.64 4.74
C ALA A 29 2.09 -21.99 4.32
N GLU A 30 1.98 -22.79 4.98
CA GLU A 30 2.07 -24.06 4.50
C GLU A 30 1.25 -24.06 3.38
N VAL A 31 0.89 -23.07 3.21
CA VAL A 31 0.28 -22.63 2.18
C VAL A 31 0.83 -23.10 0.98
N ASN A 32 1.61 -23.89 1.04
CA ASN A 32 2.14 -24.45 -0.11
C ASN A 32 1.03 -24.81 -1.00
N GLU A 33 -0.11 -24.87 -0.46
CA GLU A 33 -1.20 -25.22 -1.29
C GLU A 33 -1.58 -24.17 -2.26
N ILE A 34 -1.24 -22.95 -2.05
CA ILE A 34 -1.64 -21.90 -2.94
C ILE A 34 -0.55 -21.67 -3.98
N PRO A 35 -0.89 -21.86 -5.23
CA PRO A 35 0.10 -21.66 -6.29
C PRO A 35 0.67 -20.25 -6.21
N GLU A 36 1.89 -20.13 -6.57
CA GLU A 36 2.57 -18.86 -6.54
C GLU A 36 1.86 -17.82 -7.39
N ARG A 37 1.33 -18.24 -8.51
CA ARG A 37 0.62 -17.32 -9.37
C ARG A 37 -0.60 -16.75 -8.68
N THR A 38 -1.34 -17.59 -7.98
CA THR A 38 -2.53 -17.15 -7.27
C THR A 38 -2.16 -16.17 -6.17
N ARG A 39 -1.05 -16.43 -5.50
CA ARG A 39 -0.60 -15.56 -4.45
C ARG A 39 -0.22 -14.20 -5.00
N LEU A 40 0.47 -14.19 -6.13
CA LEU A 40 0.86 -12.95 -6.76
C LEU A 40 -0.37 -12.14 -7.17
N LEU A 41 -1.33 -12.79 -7.79
CA LEU A 41 -2.55 -12.09 -8.20
C LEU A 41 -3.28 -11.50 -7.02
N ARG A 42 -3.31 -12.23 -5.93
CA ARG A 42 -3.97 -11.74 -4.73
C ARG A 42 -3.23 -10.53 -4.17
N ASN A 43 -1.92 -10.57 -4.18
CA ASN A 43 -1.13 -9.45 -3.70
C ASN A 43 -1.34 -8.20 -4.55
N LEU A 44 -1.38 -8.38 -5.85
CA LEU A 44 -1.59 -7.24 -6.73
C LEU A 44 -2.96 -6.61 -6.48
N LYS A 45 -3.95 -7.45 -6.27
CA LYS A 45 -5.28 -6.96 -6.00
C LYS A 45 -5.33 -6.23 -4.67
N ASP A 46 -4.69 -6.80 -3.66
CA ASP A 46 -4.67 -6.19 -2.35
C ASP A 46 -3.91 -4.85 -2.38
N ALA A 47 -2.98 -4.71 -3.29
CA ALA A 47 -2.25 -3.47 -3.41
C ALA A 47 -3.05 -2.40 -4.14
N GLY A 48 -4.26 -2.74 -4.59
CA GLY A 48 -5.10 -1.74 -5.20
C GLY A 48 -5.00 -1.63 -6.70
N PHE A 49 -4.38 -2.59 -7.36
CA PHE A 49 -4.31 -2.55 -8.82
C PHE A 49 -5.64 -2.98 -9.41
N ASP A 50 -6.05 -2.33 -10.48
CA ASP A 50 -7.26 -2.73 -11.14
C ASP A 50 -6.93 -3.87 -12.11
N GLU A 51 -7.96 -4.43 -12.68
CA GLU A 51 -7.81 -5.59 -13.54
C GLU A 51 -6.88 -5.35 -14.71
N ALA A 52 -7.03 -4.21 -15.35
CA ALA A 52 -6.21 -3.90 -16.52
C ALA A 52 -4.73 -3.83 -16.17
N THR A 53 -4.42 -3.23 -15.04
CA THR A 53 -3.05 -3.09 -14.62
C THR A 53 -2.47 -4.43 -14.20
N ILE A 54 -3.29 -5.25 -13.56
CA ILE A 54 -2.85 -6.58 -13.17
C ILE A 54 -2.50 -7.39 -14.41
N GLN A 55 -3.32 -7.29 -15.42
CA GLN A 55 -3.06 -8.00 -16.66
C GLN A 55 -1.76 -7.53 -17.28
N LYS A 56 -1.54 -6.24 -17.28
CA LYS A 56 -0.32 -5.70 -17.83
C LYS A 56 0.89 -6.22 -17.05
N TYR A 57 0.79 -6.27 -15.75
CA TYR A 57 1.87 -6.76 -14.92
C TYR A 57 2.18 -8.22 -15.28
N MET A 58 1.13 -9.02 -15.44
CA MET A 58 1.33 -10.41 -15.75
C MET A 58 1.94 -10.61 -17.15
N GLU A 59 1.56 -9.77 -18.08
CA GLU A 59 2.13 -9.84 -19.41
C GLU A 59 3.61 -9.50 -19.38
N LEU A 60 3.97 -8.50 -18.61
CA LEU A 60 5.36 -8.12 -18.48
C LEU A 60 6.16 -9.25 -17.84
N GLN A 61 5.55 -9.94 -16.89
CA GLN A 61 6.21 -11.05 -16.26
C GLN A 61 6.48 -12.17 -17.25
N LYS A 62 5.52 -12.44 -18.09
CA LYS A 62 5.66 -13.46 -19.09
C LYS A 62 6.77 -13.10 -20.05
N ALA A 63 6.88 -11.84 -20.38
CA ALA A 63 7.90 -11.37 -21.31
C ALA A 63 9.26 -11.19 -20.67
N GLY A 64 9.35 -11.39 -19.36
CA GLY A 64 10.62 -11.26 -18.68
C GLY A 64 11.08 -9.82 -18.51
N ARG A 65 10.17 -8.86 -18.55
CA ARG A 65 10.55 -7.47 -18.47
C ARG A 65 10.48 -6.98 -17.05
N ARG A 66 11.40 -7.42 -16.25
CA ARG A 66 11.42 -7.11 -14.82
C ARG A 66 11.52 -5.62 -14.53
N GLN A 67 12.29 -4.91 -15.32
CA GLN A 67 12.45 -3.48 -15.09
C GLN A 67 11.13 -2.75 -15.21
N GLU A 68 10.34 -3.13 -16.20
CA GLU A 68 9.05 -2.49 -16.39
C GLU A 68 8.07 -2.89 -15.31
N GLN A 69 8.15 -4.13 -14.84
CA GLN A 69 7.32 -4.53 -13.72
C GLN A 69 7.65 -3.69 -12.51
N TYR A 70 8.93 -3.52 -12.25
CA TYR A 70 9.37 -2.75 -11.11
C TYR A 70 8.88 -1.31 -11.21
N ARG A 71 8.97 -0.75 -12.40
CA ARG A 71 8.53 0.63 -12.59
C ARG A 71 7.02 0.76 -12.37
N LEU A 72 6.28 -0.23 -12.81
CA LEU A 72 4.84 -0.22 -12.62
C LEU A 72 4.50 -0.21 -11.13
N LEU A 73 5.18 -1.03 -10.37
CA LEU A 73 4.96 -1.08 -8.93
C LEU A 73 5.35 0.22 -8.27
N ALA A 74 6.47 0.80 -8.69
CA ALA A 74 6.95 2.02 -8.09
C ALA A 74 6.00 3.20 -8.37
N LEU A 75 5.46 3.24 -9.56
CA LEU A 75 4.52 4.31 -9.90
C LEU A 75 3.26 4.20 -9.07
N HIS A 76 2.77 2.99 -8.90
CA HIS A 76 1.56 2.81 -8.10
C HIS A 76 1.81 3.20 -6.65
N ARG A 77 2.99 2.86 -6.15
CA ARG A 77 3.32 3.23 -4.79
C ARG A 77 3.35 4.75 -4.63
N ALA A 78 3.88 5.43 -5.64
CA ALA A 78 3.94 6.90 -5.58
C ALA A 78 2.53 7.50 -5.57
N VAL A 79 1.62 6.92 -6.33
CA VAL A 79 0.25 7.41 -6.36
C VAL A 79 -0.41 7.22 -5.00
N LEU A 80 -0.21 6.05 -4.40
CA LEU A 80 -0.78 5.79 -3.09
C LEU A 80 -0.20 6.73 -2.04
N LEU A 81 1.09 6.99 -2.13
CA LEU A 81 1.72 7.89 -1.18
C LEU A 81 1.18 9.29 -1.31
N ASP A 82 0.90 9.71 -2.54
CA ASP A 82 0.32 11.01 -2.78
C ASP A 82 -1.05 11.11 -2.13
N GLN A 83 -1.83 10.02 -2.19
CA GLN A 83 -3.14 10.00 -1.56
C GLN A 83 -3.01 10.09 -0.05
N VAL A 84 -1.99 9.46 0.50
CA VAL A 84 -1.76 9.55 1.93
C VAL A 84 -1.47 10.99 2.34
N HIS A 85 -0.65 11.68 1.55
CA HIS A 85 -0.33 13.06 1.85
C HIS A 85 -1.57 13.95 1.78
N THR A 86 -2.43 13.71 0.81
CA THR A 86 -3.66 14.47 0.67
C THR A 86 -4.56 14.23 1.88
N ASN A 87 -4.71 12.98 2.26
CA ASN A 87 -5.54 12.64 3.41
C ASN A 87 -4.97 13.25 4.68
N GLN A 88 -3.66 13.25 4.80
CA GLN A 88 -3.00 13.84 5.95
C GLN A 88 -3.34 15.31 6.07
N HIS A 89 -3.31 16.01 4.94
CA HIS A 89 -3.63 17.43 4.92
C HIS A 89 -5.08 17.65 5.37
N MET A 90 -5.98 16.81 4.91
CA MET A 90 -7.37 16.95 5.30
C MET A 90 -7.55 16.70 6.79
N ILE A 91 -6.85 15.74 7.33
CA ILE A 91 -6.91 15.45 8.75
C ILE A 91 -6.38 16.65 9.55
N ASP A 92 -5.30 17.24 9.07
CA ASP A 92 -4.73 18.39 9.76
C ASP A 92 -5.73 19.54 9.80
N CYS A 93 -6.47 19.74 8.72
CA CYS A 93 -7.47 20.78 8.69
C CYS A 93 -8.60 20.49 9.68
N LEU A 94 -9.00 19.23 9.76
CA LEU A 94 -10.02 18.85 10.72
C LEU A 94 -9.54 19.06 12.15
N ASP A 95 -8.30 18.69 12.39
CA ASP A 95 -7.74 18.86 13.73
C ASP A 95 -7.72 20.33 14.13
N TYR A 96 -7.41 21.18 13.18
CA TYR A 96 -7.39 22.59 13.45
C TYR A 96 -8.80 23.08 13.80
N LEU A 97 -9.81 22.62 13.07
CA LEU A 97 -11.18 23.00 13.34
C LEU A 97 -11.61 22.55 14.72
N VAL A 98 -11.26 21.34 15.09
CA VAL A 98 -11.58 20.84 16.42
C VAL A 98 -10.90 21.70 17.47
N TYR A 99 -9.68 22.09 17.23
CA TYR A 99 -8.93 22.92 18.16
C TYR A 99 -9.62 24.25 18.35
N THR A 100 -10.09 24.87 17.26
CA THR A 100 -10.73 26.16 17.38
C THR A 100 -12.08 26.06 18.10
N MET A 101 -12.74 24.93 17.98
CA MET A 101 -14.02 24.77 18.65
C MET A 101 -13.85 24.67 20.17
N LYS A 102 -12.72 24.17 20.58
CA LYS A 102 -12.48 24.01 22.00
C LYS A 102 -12.16 25.33 22.68
N LYS A 103 -11.91 26.34 21.92
CA LYS A 103 -11.65 27.65 22.49
C LYS A 103 -12.94 28.36 22.78
#